data_3a821860a862a091843f79881b5a74fd
#
_entry.id   3a821860a862a091843f79881b5a74fd
#
_cell.length_a   1.000
_cell.length_b   1.000
_cell.length_c   1.000
_cell.angle_alpha   90.00
_cell.angle_beta   90.00
_cell.angle_gamma   90.00
#
_symmetry.space_group_name_H-M   'P 1'
#
loop_
_entity.id
_entity.type
_entity.pdbx_description
1 polymer ?
#
loop_
_entity_poly.entity_id
_entity_poly.type
_entity_poly.pdbx_seq_one_letter_code
_entity_poly.pdbx_strand_id
1 'polypeptide(L)'
;MYYDSKSDFYIRQYGPKIGIAVLSIALIVSGVCIYCSTLKGSKSTDIISAENKIEENITTIENDSLQEVNQEQNEEVDKVDIEISRGLTATLKNLDILGKTDPCEVESVTDNNSVVIFLGSRYYEINLIGIDYSRSPANINEILKENLEGKQVRLAFDKLRVKGGQVYGYVYLEDDISYNETLLKDGLAIVKIEKTNTSLLSKLVEAQKIAKTNLVGIWKK
;
A
#
# COMPACT_ATOMS: atom_id res chain seq x y z
N MET A 1 -3.76 0.91 7.30
CA MET A 1 -2.86 0.90 8.48
C MET A 1 -3.54 1.69 9.58
N TYR A 2 -3.36 1.35 10.86
CA TYR A 2 -3.92 2.11 11.97
C TYR A 2 -2.87 2.24 13.10
N TYR A 3 -3.04 3.25 13.94
CA TYR A 3 -2.12 3.58 15.04
C TYR A 3 -2.91 4.07 16.24
N ASP A 4 -2.46 3.70 17.44
CA ASP A 4 -3.12 4.06 18.68
C ASP A 4 -2.87 5.51 19.08
N SER A 5 -1.78 6.10 18.60
CA SER A 5 -1.42 7.49 18.83
C SER A 5 -0.77 8.11 17.58
N LYS A 6 -0.73 9.45 17.55
CA LYS A 6 -0.03 10.18 16.50
C LYS A 6 1.46 9.86 16.47
N SER A 7 2.09 9.71 17.62
CA SER A 7 3.51 9.35 17.72
C SER A 7 3.79 7.95 17.15
N ASP A 8 2.94 6.97 17.42
CA ASP A 8 3.10 5.62 16.88
C ASP A 8 2.93 5.58 15.37
N PHE A 9 1.99 6.40 14.85
CA PHE A 9 1.83 6.57 13.42
C PHE A 9 3.11 7.08 12.77
N TYR A 10 3.68 8.18 13.27
CA TYR A 10 4.89 8.77 12.68
C TYR A 10 6.12 7.88 12.85
N ILE A 11 6.30 7.21 14.00
CA ILE A 11 7.41 6.28 14.22
C ILE A 11 7.38 5.13 13.21
N ARG A 12 6.21 4.55 12.93
CA ARG A 12 6.10 3.45 11.96
C ARG A 12 6.21 3.91 10.51
N GLN A 13 5.70 5.08 10.18
CA GLN A 13 5.74 5.60 8.81
C GLN A 13 7.12 6.11 8.40
N TYR A 14 7.80 6.83 9.30
CA TYR A 14 9.08 7.49 9.04
C TYR A 14 10.27 6.87 9.80
N GLY A 15 10.03 5.88 10.65
CA GLY A 15 11.07 5.12 11.32
C GLY A 15 11.98 4.38 10.33
N PRO A 16 13.23 4.07 10.71
CA PRO A 16 14.17 3.46 9.80
C PRO A 16 13.63 2.13 9.30
N LYS A 17 13.34 2.04 8.01
CA LYS A 17 13.12 0.78 7.30
C LYS A 17 14.46 0.05 7.23
N ILE A 18 14.88 -0.56 8.34
CA ILE A 18 16.10 -1.38 8.40
C ILE A 18 15.76 -2.66 7.64
N GLY A 19 16.21 -2.72 6.39
CA GLY A 19 16.17 -3.92 5.58
C GLY A 19 17.10 -4.99 6.17
N ILE A 20 16.58 -5.84 7.05
CA ILE A 20 17.29 -6.98 7.63
C ILE A 20 17.60 -8.04 6.55
N ALA A 21 16.89 -7.99 5.41
CA ALA A 21 17.06 -8.96 4.31
C ALA A 21 18.38 -8.84 3.52
N VAL A 22 19.14 -7.76 3.63
CA VAL A 22 20.36 -7.55 2.81
C VAL A 22 21.63 -8.14 3.45
N LEU A 23 21.64 -8.38 4.75
CA LEU A 23 22.82 -8.86 5.47
C LEU A 23 23.08 -10.38 5.37
N SER A 24 22.05 -11.18 5.06
CA SER A 24 22.19 -12.64 4.98
C SER A 24 22.85 -13.12 3.68
N ILE A 25 22.68 -12.39 2.58
CA ILE A 25 23.23 -12.80 1.26
C ILE A 25 24.74 -12.55 1.15
N ALA A 26 25.25 -11.52 1.81
CA ALA A 26 26.69 -11.18 1.76
C ALA A 26 27.59 -12.20 2.46
N LEU A 27 27.09 -12.93 3.45
CA LEU A 27 27.88 -13.93 4.19
C LEU A 27 28.00 -15.27 3.45
N ILE A 28 27.04 -15.62 2.59
CA ILE A 28 27.07 -16.87 1.83
C ILE A 28 28.05 -16.76 0.65
N VAL A 29 28.12 -15.61 -0.01
CA VAL A 29 29.05 -15.40 -1.15
C VAL A 29 30.51 -15.39 -0.70
N SER A 30 30.83 -14.89 0.50
CA SER A 30 32.21 -14.90 1.04
C SER A 30 32.66 -16.28 1.47
N GLY A 31 31.77 -17.17 1.90
CA GLY A 31 32.07 -18.54 2.28
C GLY A 31 32.47 -19.43 1.08
N VAL A 32 31.84 -19.23 -0.06
CA VAL A 32 32.10 -20.00 -1.30
C VAL A 32 33.45 -19.66 -1.90
N CYS A 33 33.90 -18.39 -1.85
CA CYS A 33 35.22 -17.98 -2.36
C CYS A 33 36.39 -18.55 -1.57
N ILE A 34 36.23 -18.80 -0.26
CA ILE A 34 37.31 -19.37 0.60
C ILE A 34 37.45 -20.88 0.34
N TYR A 35 36.36 -21.58 0.02
CA TYR A 35 36.37 -23.02 -0.23
C TYR A 35 37.00 -23.37 -1.60
N CYS A 36 36.80 -22.55 -2.63
CA CYS A 36 37.41 -22.73 -3.97
C CYS A 36 38.94 -22.53 -3.99
N SER A 37 39.49 -21.80 -3.03
CA SER A 37 40.98 -21.57 -2.95
C SER A 37 41.77 -22.73 -2.32
N THR A 38 41.10 -23.68 -1.67
CA THR A 38 41.75 -24.81 -1.00
C THR A 38 41.79 -26.12 -1.82
N LEU A 39 41.09 -26.16 -2.99
CA LEU A 39 40.97 -27.35 -3.83
C LEU A 39 41.92 -27.36 -5.06
N LYS A 40 43.16 -26.91 -4.91
CA LYS A 40 44.19 -27.14 -5.96
C LYS A 40 44.79 -28.54 -5.80
N GLY A 41 44.19 -29.54 -6.48
CA GLY A 41 44.78 -30.86 -6.55
C GLY A 41 43.90 -32.04 -6.94
N SER A 42 42.63 -31.84 -7.25
CA SER A 42 41.71 -32.94 -7.65
C SER A 42 41.44 -32.99 -9.17
N LYS A 43 41.18 -34.20 -9.70
CA LYS A 43 40.93 -34.43 -11.12
C LYS A 43 39.62 -33.75 -11.58
N SER A 44 39.62 -33.20 -12.78
CA SER A 44 38.59 -32.34 -13.38
C SER A 44 37.15 -32.90 -13.35
N THR A 45 36.99 -34.23 -13.37
CA THR A 45 35.66 -34.89 -13.36
C THR A 45 34.96 -34.91 -12.01
N ASP A 46 35.74 -34.93 -10.92
CA ASP A 46 35.16 -34.95 -9.56
C ASP A 46 34.70 -33.57 -9.12
N ILE A 47 35.31 -32.53 -9.67
CA ILE A 47 34.95 -31.13 -9.40
C ILE A 47 33.60 -30.77 -10.00
N ILE A 48 33.33 -31.17 -11.26
CA ILE A 48 32.07 -30.87 -11.96
C ILE A 48 30.88 -31.55 -11.26
N SER A 49 31.05 -32.78 -10.77
CA SER A 49 29.97 -33.47 -10.04
C SER A 49 29.70 -32.87 -8.65
N ALA A 50 30.72 -32.29 -8.00
CA ALA A 50 30.59 -31.62 -6.74
C ALA A 50 29.94 -30.23 -6.88
N GLU A 51 30.31 -29.46 -7.93
CA GLU A 51 29.70 -28.18 -8.26
C GLU A 51 28.20 -28.32 -8.57
N ASN A 52 27.80 -29.25 -9.41
CA ASN A 52 26.38 -29.50 -9.74
C ASN A 52 25.55 -29.87 -8.47
N LYS A 53 26.14 -30.64 -7.57
CA LYS A 53 25.47 -31.04 -6.33
C LYS A 53 25.36 -29.89 -5.31
N ILE A 54 26.31 -28.98 -5.34
CA ILE A 54 26.30 -27.76 -4.51
C ILE A 54 25.26 -26.77 -5.04
N GLU A 55 25.20 -26.55 -6.38
CA GLU A 55 24.19 -25.68 -6.99
C GLU A 55 22.75 -26.20 -6.76
N GLU A 56 22.53 -27.52 -6.87
CA GLU A 56 21.22 -28.11 -6.62
C GLU A 56 20.80 -27.95 -5.14
N ASN A 57 21.73 -28.14 -4.19
CA ASN A 57 21.47 -27.94 -2.78
C ASN A 57 21.26 -26.45 -2.41
N ILE A 58 22.02 -25.54 -3.02
CA ILE A 58 21.83 -24.08 -2.81
C ILE A 58 20.46 -23.64 -3.30
N THR A 59 20.07 -24.07 -4.50
CA THR A 59 18.76 -23.73 -5.08
C THR A 59 17.61 -24.28 -4.22
N THR A 60 17.77 -25.47 -3.64
CA THR A 60 16.75 -26.04 -2.75
C THR A 60 16.64 -25.27 -1.44
N ILE A 61 17.77 -24.90 -0.82
CA ILE A 61 17.79 -24.13 0.42
C ILE A 61 17.23 -22.70 0.21
N GLU A 62 17.56 -22.07 -0.92
CA GLU A 62 17.02 -20.74 -1.25
C GLU A 62 15.50 -20.79 -1.47
N ASN A 63 14.99 -21.80 -2.15
CA ASN A 63 13.55 -21.97 -2.38
C ASN A 63 12.78 -22.25 -1.09
N ASP A 64 13.29 -23.12 -0.23
CA ASP A 64 12.68 -23.43 1.06
C ASP A 64 12.69 -22.19 1.98
N SER A 65 13.82 -21.47 2.06
CA SER A 65 13.92 -20.24 2.83
C SER A 65 12.98 -19.13 2.32
N LEU A 66 12.82 -19.00 1.00
CA LEU A 66 11.89 -18.04 0.40
C LEU A 66 10.42 -18.42 0.65
N GLN A 67 10.10 -19.73 0.69
CA GLN A 67 8.75 -20.18 1.03
C GLN A 67 8.41 -19.94 2.51
N GLU A 68 9.30 -20.20 3.44
CA GLU A 68 9.11 -19.92 4.86
C GLU A 68 8.95 -18.42 5.12
N VAL A 69 9.81 -17.57 4.56
CA VAL A 69 9.70 -16.10 4.68
C VAL A 69 8.39 -15.58 4.11
N ASN A 70 7.94 -16.10 2.97
CA ASN A 70 6.68 -15.69 2.37
C ASN A 70 5.47 -16.15 3.19
N GLN A 71 5.53 -17.33 3.85
CA GLN A 71 4.47 -17.79 4.74
C GLN A 71 4.38 -16.95 6.01
N GLU A 72 5.50 -16.67 6.67
CA GLU A 72 5.53 -15.82 7.87
C GLU A 72 5.03 -14.39 7.57
N GLN A 73 5.43 -13.81 6.42
CA GLN A 73 4.96 -12.49 6.01
C GLN A 73 3.46 -12.46 5.73
N ASN A 74 2.91 -13.50 5.10
CA ASN A 74 1.48 -13.59 4.83
C ASN A 74 0.67 -13.74 6.14
N GLU A 75 1.14 -14.55 7.08
CA GLU A 75 0.48 -14.68 8.39
C GLU A 75 0.51 -13.39 9.20
N GLU A 76 1.59 -12.62 9.13
CA GLU A 76 1.69 -11.32 9.82
C GLU A 76 0.75 -10.30 9.19
N VAL A 77 0.67 -10.25 7.86
CA VAL A 77 -0.27 -9.38 7.13
C VAL A 77 -1.71 -9.71 7.47
N ASP A 78 -2.07 -10.99 7.51
CA ASP A 78 -3.43 -11.41 7.85
C ASP A 78 -3.80 -11.02 9.30
N LYS A 79 -2.88 -11.14 10.24
CA LYS A 79 -3.08 -10.69 11.63
C LYS A 79 -3.30 -9.17 11.72
N VAL A 80 -2.51 -8.40 10.98
CA VAL A 80 -2.64 -6.94 10.90
C VAL A 80 -4.00 -6.55 10.30
N ASP A 81 -4.41 -7.18 9.21
CA ASP A 81 -5.70 -6.93 8.57
C ASP A 81 -6.88 -7.21 9.52
N ILE A 82 -6.81 -8.30 10.28
CA ILE A 82 -7.83 -8.64 11.28
C ILE A 82 -7.90 -7.59 12.39
N GLU A 83 -6.77 -7.13 12.90
CA GLU A 83 -6.71 -6.13 13.96
C GLU A 83 -7.25 -4.78 13.49
N ILE A 84 -6.83 -4.31 12.31
CA ILE A 84 -7.33 -3.07 11.70
C ILE A 84 -8.83 -3.17 11.44
N SER A 85 -9.29 -4.27 10.86
CA SER A 85 -10.71 -4.50 10.56
C SER A 85 -11.56 -4.50 11.81
N ARG A 86 -11.08 -5.12 12.90
CA ARG A 86 -11.76 -5.14 14.20
C ARG A 86 -11.86 -3.73 14.79
N GLY A 87 -10.75 -2.97 14.79
CA GLY A 87 -10.72 -1.60 15.26
C GLY A 87 -11.65 -0.70 14.46
N LEU A 88 -11.60 -0.78 13.14
CA LEU A 88 -12.45 0.00 12.24
C LEU A 88 -13.94 -0.34 12.41
N THR A 89 -14.30 -1.63 12.52
CA THR A 89 -15.67 -2.07 12.74
C THR A 89 -16.22 -1.54 14.07
N ALA A 90 -15.44 -1.58 15.14
CA ALA A 90 -15.83 -1.03 16.43
C ALA A 90 -16.09 0.49 16.38
N THR A 91 -15.27 1.21 15.61
CA THR A 91 -15.41 2.66 15.42
C THR A 91 -16.62 3.02 14.56
N LEU A 92 -16.86 2.29 13.48
CA LEU A 92 -17.93 2.57 12.52
C LEU A 92 -19.34 2.14 12.99
N LYS A 93 -19.46 1.42 14.11
CA LYS A 93 -20.75 1.03 14.71
C LYS A 93 -21.78 0.53 13.70
N ASN A 94 -21.40 -0.46 12.88
CA ASN A 94 -22.25 -1.04 11.84
C ASN A 94 -22.62 -0.10 10.67
N LEU A 95 -21.73 0.81 10.31
CA LEU A 95 -21.93 1.66 9.14
C LEU A 95 -22.14 0.79 7.89
N ASP A 96 -23.25 1.01 7.17
CA ASP A 96 -23.57 0.31 5.94
C ASP A 96 -22.56 0.58 4.82
N ILE A 97 -22.61 -0.25 3.76
CA ILE A 97 -21.85 0.01 2.54
C ILE A 97 -22.28 1.35 1.97
N LEU A 98 -21.30 2.22 1.71
CA LEU A 98 -21.47 3.62 1.28
C LEU A 98 -22.21 4.53 2.30
N GLY A 99 -22.50 4.03 3.50
CA GLY A 99 -22.89 4.91 4.60
C GLY A 99 -21.72 5.85 4.93
N LYS A 100 -22.04 7.10 5.26
CA LYS A 100 -21.01 8.10 5.60
C LYS A 100 -20.78 8.16 7.10
N THR A 101 -19.51 8.32 7.49
CA THR A 101 -19.14 8.57 8.88
C THR A 101 -19.64 9.94 9.35
N ASP A 102 -19.59 10.17 10.66
CA ASP A 102 -19.55 11.53 11.19
C ASP A 102 -18.33 12.27 10.61
N PRO A 103 -18.35 13.63 10.61
CA PRO A 103 -17.20 14.40 10.18
C PRO A 103 -15.94 14.04 10.98
N CYS A 104 -14.82 13.91 10.30
CA CYS A 104 -13.51 13.65 10.88
C CYS A 104 -12.46 14.55 10.22
N GLU A 105 -11.46 14.97 10.98
CA GLU A 105 -10.41 15.86 10.50
C GLU A 105 -9.34 15.07 9.74
N VAL A 106 -8.88 15.63 8.63
CA VAL A 106 -7.70 15.15 7.92
C VAL A 106 -6.46 15.69 8.61
N GLU A 107 -5.69 14.82 9.22
CA GLU A 107 -4.44 15.17 9.92
C GLU A 107 -3.31 15.51 8.94
N SER A 108 -3.15 14.68 7.90
CA SER A 108 -2.09 14.86 6.90
C SER A 108 -2.35 14.02 5.65
N VAL A 109 -1.59 14.29 4.59
CA VAL A 109 -1.46 13.45 3.40
C VAL A 109 -0.07 12.84 3.37
N THR A 110 0.02 11.53 3.18
CA THR A 110 1.29 10.81 3.13
C THR A 110 1.98 10.99 1.79
N ASP A 111 3.28 10.68 1.71
CA ASP A 111 4.03 10.70 0.44
C ASP A 111 3.50 9.72 -0.61
N ASN A 112 2.72 8.72 -0.18
CA ASN A 112 2.03 7.77 -1.07
C ASN A 112 0.65 8.27 -1.52
N ASN A 113 0.30 9.53 -1.25
CA ASN A 113 -1.00 10.13 -1.57
C ASN A 113 -2.20 9.49 -0.83
N SER A 114 -1.95 8.87 0.31
CA SER A 114 -2.99 8.40 1.22
C SER A 114 -3.35 9.50 2.22
N VAL A 115 -4.56 9.47 2.74
CA VAL A 115 -5.09 10.47 3.66
C VAL A 115 -5.08 9.92 5.08
N VAL A 116 -4.42 10.60 6.00
CA VAL A 116 -4.40 10.25 7.43
C VAL A 116 -5.51 10.97 8.14
N ILE A 117 -6.36 10.23 8.81
CA ILE A 117 -7.48 10.77 9.58
C ILE A 117 -7.50 10.22 11.00
N PHE A 118 -8.00 11.04 11.91
CA PHE A 118 -8.35 10.61 13.25
C PHE A 118 -9.83 10.24 13.30
N LEU A 119 -10.11 8.95 13.48
CA LEU A 119 -11.46 8.42 13.51
C LEU A 119 -11.70 7.60 14.78
N GLY A 120 -12.67 8.02 15.58
CA GLY A 120 -12.91 7.45 16.90
C GLY A 120 -11.77 7.81 17.88
N SER A 121 -10.86 6.89 18.14
CA SER A 121 -9.72 7.08 19.04
C SER A 121 -8.37 6.71 18.39
N ARG A 122 -8.34 6.54 17.07
CA ARG A 122 -7.17 6.02 16.33
C ARG A 122 -6.94 6.77 15.03
N TYR A 123 -5.69 6.76 14.57
CA TYR A 123 -5.32 7.25 13.25
C TYR A 123 -5.42 6.11 12.22
N TYR A 124 -6.00 6.44 11.08
CA TYR A 124 -6.09 5.54 9.92
C TYR A 124 -5.51 6.22 8.69
N GLU A 125 -4.72 5.46 7.94
CA GLU A 125 -4.25 5.86 6.63
C GLU A 125 -5.22 5.31 5.57
N ILE A 126 -5.92 6.21 4.87
CA ILE A 126 -6.99 5.88 3.93
C ILE A 126 -6.46 6.01 2.51
N ASN A 127 -6.48 4.91 1.79
CA ASN A 127 -6.24 4.88 0.35
C ASN A 127 -7.56 5.18 -0.39
N LEU A 128 -7.53 6.08 -1.35
CA LEU A 128 -8.71 6.49 -2.09
C LEU A 128 -9.13 5.40 -3.08
N ILE A 129 -10.34 4.83 -2.88
CA ILE A 129 -10.89 3.79 -3.76
C ILE A 129 -11.07 4.34 -5.18
N GLY A 130 -10.63 3.56 -6.17
CA GLY A 130 -10.84 3.85 -7.57
C GLY A 130 -9.92 4.94 -8.15
N ILE A 131 -8.87 5.34 -7.43
CA ILE A 131 -7.90 6.36 -7.84
C ILE A 131 -6.55 5.72 -8.11
N ASP A 132 -5.97 6.02 -9.28
CA ASP A 132 -4.61 5.68 -9.68
C ASP A 132 -3.84 6.97 -10.02
N TYR A 133 -2.77 7.19 -9.29
CA TYR A 133 -1.91 8.36 -9.41
C TYR A 133 -0.76 8.18 -10.40
N SER A 134 -0.66 7.05 -11.10
CA SER A 134 0.47 6.72 -11.99
C SER A 134 0.68 7.70 -13.14
N ARG A 135 -0.36 8.47 -13.50
CA ARG A 135 -0.33 9.50 -14.55
C ARG A 135 -0.57 10.92 -14.02
N SER A 136 -0.61 11.07 -12.72
CA SER A 136 -0.84 12.36 -12.06
C SER A 136 0.29 13.35 -12.30
N PRO A 137 0.04 14.68 -12.17
CA PRO A 137 1.10 15.67 -12.18
C PRO A 137 2.12 15.41 -11.07
N ALA A 138 3.37 15.83 -11.27
CA ALA A 138 4.43 15.63 -10.29
C ALA A 138 4.15 16.25 -8.92
N ASN A 139 3.35 17.32 -8.87
CA ASN A 139 2.92 18.00 -7.65
C ASN A 139 1.57 17.52 -7.10
N ILE A 140 1.14 16.30 -7.44
CA ILE A 140 -0.17 15.79 -6.96
C ILE A 140 -0.23 15.73 -5.43
N ASN A 141 0.87 15.43 -4.77
CA ASN A 141 0.92 15.34 -3.31
C ASN A 141 0.65 16.71 -2.66
N GLU A 142 1.25 17.77 -3.18
CA GLU A 142 1.00 19.16 -2.74
C GLU A 142 -0.47 19.55 -2.96
N ILE A 143 -1.05 19.22 -4.10
CA ILE A 143 -2.46 19.47 -4.40
C ILE A 143 -3.37 18.75 -3.39
N LEU A 144 -3.07 17.51 -3.05
CA LEU A 144 -3.82 16.75 -2.06
C LEU A 144 -3.72 17.39 -0.67
N LYS A 145 -2.50 17.80 -0.26
CA LYS A 145 -2.27 18.50 1.01
C LYS A 145 -3.07 19.80 1.11
N GLU A 146 -2.98 20.66 0.12
CA GLU A 146 -3.71 21.93 0.08
C GLU A 146 -5.24 21.73 0.13
N ASN A 147 -5.73 20.68 -0.50
CA ASN A 147 -7.16 20.42 -0.58
C ASN A 147 -7.74 19.67 0.61
N LEU A 148 -6.93 18.92 1.36
CA LEU A 148 -7.45 18.00 2.38
C LEU A 148 -6.92 18.27 3.79
N GLU A 149 -5.66 18.65 3.99
CA GLU A 149 -5.09 18.80 5.33
C GLU A 149 -5.83 19.85 6.16
N GLY A 150 -6.14 19.52 7.41
CA GLY A 150 -6.90 20.35 8.35
C GLY A 150 -8.39 20.49 8.03
N LYS A 151 -8.91 19.83 6.97
CA LYS A 151 -10.32 19.91 6.62
C LYS A 151 -11.14 18.81 7.27
N GLN A 152 -12.41 19.12 7.52
CA GLN A 152 -13.41 18.15 7.93
C GLN A 152 -13.92 17.38 6.73
N VAL A 153 -13.85 16.05 6.80
CA VAL A 153 -14.32 15.16 5.75
C VAL A 153 -15.24 14.09 6.33
N ARG A 154 -16.03 13.46 5.48
CA ARG A 154 -16.74 12.23 5.81
C ARG A 154 -16.17 11.09 4.98
N LEU A 155 -16.11 9.90 5.55
CA LEU A 155 -15.68 8.70 4.83
C LEU A 155 -16.87 7.83 4.50
N ALA A 156 -16.81 7.18 3.35
CA ALA A 156 -17.65 6.05 3.03
C ALA A 156 -16.79 4.86 2.62
N PHE A 157 -17.25 3.67 2.99
CA PHE A 157 -16.51 2.44 2.73
C PHE A 157 -17.31 1.53 1.80
N ASP A 158 -16.60 0.79 0.95
CA ASP A 158 -17.18 -0.26 0.12
C ASP A 158 -17.03 -1.63 0.81
N LYS A 159 -17.23 -2.71 0.08
CA LYS A 159 -17.22 -4.09 0.57
C LYS A 159 -15.90 -4.49 1.22
N LEU A 160 -14.77 -4.14 0.59
CA LEU A 160 -13.44 -4.41 1.10
C LEU A 160 -12.88 -3.14 1.74
N ARG A 161 -12.85 -3.11 3.07
CA ARG A 161 -12.37 -1.96 3.85
C ARG A 161 -10.88 -2.02 4.15
N VAL A 162 -10.35 -3.23 4.36
CA VAL A 162 -8.95 -3.47 4.74
C VAL A 162 -8.36 -4.56 3.86
N LYS A 163 -7.13 -4.35 3.39
CA LYS A 163 -6.35 -5.35 2.65
C LYS A 163 -4.86 -5.00 2.71
N GLY A 164 -4.03 -5.98 3.07
CA GLY A 164 -2.58 -5.81 3.12
C GLY A 164 -2.12 -4.72 4.08
N GLY A 165 -2.77 -4.59 5.24
CA GLY A 165 -2.49 -3.56 6.23
C GLY A 165 -2.97 -2.16 5.83
N GLN A 166 -3.71 -2.00 4.74
CA GLN A 166 -4.18 -0.72 4.22
C GLN A 166 -5.70 -0.60 4.34
N VAL A 167 -6.19 0.60 4.68
CA VAL A 167 -7.61 0.93 4.70
C VAL A 167 -7.99 1.63 3.39
N TYR A 168 -9.15 1.30 2.86
CA TYR A 168 -9.67 1.82 1.59
C TYR A 168 -11.00 2.51 1.82
N GLY A 169 -11.15 3.74 1.30
CA GLY A 169 -12.38 4.52 1.47
C GLY A 169 -12.60 5.55 0.36
N TYR A 170 -13.81 6.08 0.34
CA TYR A 170 -14.16 7.28 -0.41
C TYR A 170 -14.15 8.46 0.55
N VAL A 171 -13.59 9.58 0.13
CA VAL A 171 -13.53 10.84 0.89
C VAL A 171 -14.58 11.80 0.34
N TYR A 172 -15.39 12.37 1.24
CA TYR A 172 -16.38 13.37 0.94
C TYR A 172 -16.03 14.66 1.68
N LEU A 173 -15.94 15.75 0.94
CA LEU A 173 -15.80 17.10 1.48
C LEU A 173 -17.14 17.60 2.06
N GLU A 174 -17.14 18.82 2.61
CA GLU A 174 -18.39 19.53 2.92
C GLU A 174 -19.33 19.52 1.73
N ASP A 175 -20.63 19.62 1.96
CA ASP A 175 -21.69 19.58 0.94
C ASP A 175 -21.78 18.22 0.18
N ASP A 176 -21.23 17.15 0.78
CA ASP A 176 -21.29 15.80 0.21
C ASP A 176 -20.58 15.64 -1.15
N ILE A 177 -19.63 16.49 -1.46
CA ILE A 177 -18.85 16.43 -2.69
C ILE A 177 -17.83 15.28 -2.58
N SER A 178 -17.91 14.30 -3.47
CA SER A 178 -16.93 13.21 -3.56
C SER A 178 -15.59 13.73 -4.06
N TYR A 179 -14.57 13.68 -3.20
CA TYR A 179 -13.22 14.09 -3.57
C TYR A 179 -12.59 13.12 -4.58
N ASN A 180 -12.92 11.83 -4.49
CA ASN A 180 -12.51 10.84 -5.50
C ASN A 180 -13.03 11.22 -6.91
N GLU A 181 -14.29 11.64 -7.02
CA GLU A 181 -14.84 12.11 -8.29
C GLU A 181 -14.19 13.42 -8.74
N THR A 182 -13.93 14.36 -7.83
CA THR A 182 -13.29 15.64 -8.11
C THR A 182 -11.91 15.45 -8.73
N LEU A 183 -11.06 14.59 -8.14
CA LEU A 183 -9.73 14.26 -8.68
C LEU A 183 -9.79 13.78 -10.14
N LEU A 184 -10.81 12.99 -10.47
CA LEU A 184 -10.99 12.45 -11.82
C LEU A 184 -11.57 13.50 -12.78
N LYS A 185 -12.53 14.32 -12.33
CA LYS A 185 -13.12 15.41 -13.13
C LYS A 185 -12.11 16.50 -13.49
N ASP A 186 -11.20 16.79 -12.55
CA ASP A 186 -10.14 17.78 -12.74
C ASP A 186 -8.94 17.20 -13.52
N GLY A 187 -9.00 15.91 -13.87
CA GLY A 187 -7.93 15.23 -14.59
C GLY A 187 -6.63 15.16 -13.81
N LEU A 188 -6.70 15.02 -12.49
CA LEU A 188 -5.56 14.90 -11.59
C LEU A 188 -5.14 13.45 -11.36
N ALA A 189 -5.99 12.49 -11.71
CA ALA A 189 -5.75 11.06 -11.60
C ALA A 189 -6.49 10.29 -12.69
N ILE A 190 -6.27 8.98 -12.76
CA ILE A 190 -7.03 8.07 -13.62
C ILE A 190 -7.81 7.06 -12.78
N VAL A 191 -8.86 6.47 -13.37
CA VAL A 191 -9.66 5.46 -12.68
C VAL A 191 -8.85 4.19 -12.52
N LYS A 192 -8.80 3.67 -11.28
CA LYS A 192 -8.32 2.33 -10.95
C LYS A 192 -9.51 1.38 -10.86
N ILE A 193 -9.52 0.35 -11.68
CA ILE A 193 -10.56 -0.68 -11.66
C ILE A 193 -10.15 -1.79 -10.70
N GLU A 194 -10.89 -1.97 -9.63
CA GLU A 194 -10.69 -3.03 -8.65
C GLU A 194 -11.82 -4.07 -8.73
N LYS A 195 -11.53 -5.32 -8.36
CA LYS A 195 -12.53 -6.40 -8.45
C LYS A 195 -13.61 -6.33 -7.37
N THR A 196 -13.32 -5.72 -6.23
CA THR A 196 -14.17 -5.79 -5.02
C THR A 196 -14.87 -4.48 -4.70
N ASN A 197 -14.19 -3.34 -4.81
CA ASN A 197 -14.73 -2.02 -4.48
C ASN A 197 -15.26 -1.33 -5.74
N THR A 198 -16.45 -1.73 -6.17
CA THR A 198 -17.02 -1.33 -7.45
C THR A 198 -18.32 -0.52 -7.32
N SER A 199 -18.79 -0.27 -6.10
CA SER A 199 -20.11 0.34 -5.87
C SER A 199 -20.25 1.73 -6.50
N LEU A 200 -19.17 2.52 -6.58
CA LEU A 200 -19.17 3.84 -7.25
C LEU A 200 -18.39 3.85 -8.57
N LEU A 201 -17.96 2.70 -9.10
CA LEU A 201 -17.13 2.65 -10.30
C LEU A 201 -17.73 3.38 -11.50
N SER A 202 -19.04 3.25 -11.74
CA SER A 202 -19.72 3.94 -12.85
C SER A 202 -19.62 5.47 -12.74
N LYS A 203 -19.75 6.01 -11.52
CA LYS A 203 -19.62 7.47 -11.27
C LYS A 203 -18.17 7.92 -11.49
N LEU A 204 -17.19 7.15 -11.03
CA LEU A 204 -15.76 7.44 -11.22
C LEU A 204 -15.38 7.42 -12.71
N VAL A 205 -15.87 6.44 -13.48
CA VAL A 205 -15.64 6.35 -14.92
C VAL A 205 -16.26 7.55 -15.64
N GLU A 206 -17.48 7.97 -15.29
CA GLU A 206 -18.12 9.14 -15.88
C GLU A 206 -17.39 10.44 -15.52
N ALA A 207 -16.90 10.59 -14.27
CA ALA A 207 -16.07 11.71 -13.86
C ALA A 207 -14.80 11.83 -14.73
N GLN A 208 -14.09 10.73 -14.95
CA GLN A 208 -12.92 10.71 -15.84
C GLN A 208 -13.29 11.03 -17.31
N LYS A 209 -14.42 10.54 -17.78
CA LYS A 209 -14.91 10.83 -19.15
C LYS A 209 -15.16 12.32 -19.33
N ILE A 210 -15.74 13.00 -18.34
CA ILE A 210 -15.92 14.46 -18.34
C ILE A 210 -14.57 15.17 -18.50
N ALA A 211 -13.54 14.77 -17.72
CA ALA A 211 -12.21 15.35 -17.83
C ALA A 211 -11.59 15.16 -19.22
N LYS A 212 -11.72 13.95 -19.80
CA LYS A 212 -11.25 13.66 -21.16
C LYS A 212 -11.94 14.52 -22.22
N THR A 213 -13.26 14.66 -22.13
CA THR A 213 -14.05 15.44 -23.06
C THR A 213 -13.67 16.91 -23.01
N ASN A 214 -13.47 17.44 -21.80
CA ASN A 214 -13.14 18.85 -21.56
C ASN A 214 -11.64 19.14 -21.67
N LEU A 215 -10.80 18.13 -21.95
CA LEU A 215 -9.34 18.25 -22.08
C LEU A 215 -8.67 18.92 -20.86
N VAL A 216 -9.08 18.56 -19.62
CA VAL A 216 -8.53 19.13 -18.39
C VAL A 216 -7.46 18.25 -17.78
N GLY A 217 -6.59 18.86 -16.96
CA GLY A 217 -5.52 18.17 -16.23
C GLY A 217 -4.59 17.39 -17.15
N ILE A 218 -4.38 16.11 -16.86
CA ILE A 218 -3.53 15.18 -17.65
C ILE A 218 -4.06 14.87 -19.05
N TRP A 219 -5.28 15.33 -19.39
CA TRP A 219 -5.91 15.13 -20.71
C TRP A 219 -5.73 16.34 -21.65
N LYS A 220 -5.04 17.41 -21.19
CA LYS A 220 -4.65 18.52 -22.07
C LYS A 220 -3.73 18.00 -23.17
N LYS A 221 -3.99 18.47 -24.42
CA LYS A 221 -3.12 18.19 -25.57
C LYS A 221 -2.01 19.22 -25.64
#